data_6891860c3bf8baac8fa988895f9b5812
#
_entry.id   6891860c3bf8baac8fa988895f9b5812
#
_cell.length_a   1.000
_cell.length_b   1.000
_cell.length_c   1.000
_cell.angle_alpha   90.00
_cell.angle_beta   90.00
_cell.angle_gamma   90.00
#
_symmetry.space_group_name_H-M   'P 1'
#
loop_
_entity.id
_entity.type
_entity.pdbx_description
1 polymer ?
#
loop_
_entity_poly.entity_id
_entity_poly.type
_entity_poly.pdbx_seq_one_letter_code
_entity_poly.pdbx_strand_id
1 'polypeptide(L)'
;MSTTTIADLRSRVLVLLMDVGSAIWDSDTIDEGIRQALAEYGKARPLGIETVITLPGDGREVALDSLTGLQEVTGVWWPYDSSATMETWPPNKIKGYTLWWDDGQPVLFLNVLDGAQPQQDDELRIWYSAAPEITGLDGAAVTTLPAWHESLIVAGAAGHAAMSRVVDLVETAGTDTYAVVVLGTFGRAQLKQFRYELDQLRAGEARKGSSWGAGWGLDKWDSARE
;
A
#
# COMPACT_ATOMS: atom_id res chain seq x y z
N MET A 1 -7.61 10.85 7.86
CA MET A 1 -7.78 10.28 6.51
C MET A 1 -8.20 11.42 5.59
N SER A 2 -7.76 11.44 4.35
CA SER A 2 -8.16 12.44 3.37
C SER A 2 -9.60 12.18 2.92
N THR A 3 -10.32 13.24 2.54
CA THR A 3 -11.63 13.16 1.90
C THR A 3 -11.54 13.30 0.37
N THR A 4 -10.33 13.33 -0.16
CA THR A 4 -10.04 13.51 -1.59
C THR A 4 -10.61 12.37 -2.40
N THR A 5 -11.31 12.70 -3.47
CA THR A 5 -11.91 11.76 -4.43
C THR A 5 -11.05 11.66 -5.69
N ILE A 6 -11.34 10.66 -6.54
CA ILE A 6 -10.72 10.54 -7.86
C ILE A 6 -10.99 11.80 -8.72
N ALA A 7 -12.17 12.41 -8.59
CA ALA A 7 -12.53 13.64 -9.32
C ALA A 7 -11.62 14.82 -8.92
N ASP A 8 -11.32 14.95 -7.63
CA ASP A 8 -10.41 15.98 -7.13
C ASP A 8 -8.99 15.79 -7.69
N LEU A 9 -8.50 14.55 -7.67
CA LEU A 9 -7.17 14.23 -8.22
C LEU A 9 -7.11 14.46 -9.73
N ARG A 10 -8.15 14.04 -10.49
CA ARG A 10 -8.24 14.32 -11.93
C ARG A 10 -8.13 15.82 -12.20
N SER A 11 -8.90 16.62 -11.49
CA SER A 11 -8.89 18.09 -11.66
C SER A 11 -7.48 18.66 -11.41
N ARG A 12 -6.78 18.20 -10.38
CA ARG A 12 -5.42 18.66 -10.07
C ARG A 12 -4.39 18.20 -11.10
N VAL A 13 -4.53 16.97 -11.63
CA VAL A 13 -3.66 16.45 -12.71
C VAL A 13 -3.87 17.28 -13.97
N LEU A 14 -5.13 17.59 -14.36
CA LEU A 14 -5.45 18.41 -15.51
C LEU A 14 -4.89 19.83 -15.38
N VAL A 15 -4.92 20.43 -14.18
CA VAL A 15 -4.26 21.72 -13.92
C VAL A 15 -2.77 21.63 -14.18
N LEU A 16 -2.11 20.56 -13.72
CA LEU A 16 -0.68 20.37 -13.92
C LEU A 16 -0.31 20.13 -15.40
N LEU A 17 -1.21 19.48 -16.14
CA LEU A 17 -1.10 19.27 -17.60
C LEU A 17 -1.58 20.48 -18.43
N MET A 18 -2.01 21.57 -17.79
CA MET A 18 -2.54 22.76 -18.43
C MET A 18 -3.76 22.52 -19.34
N ASP A 19 -4.60 21.55 -18.99
CA ASP A 19 -5.81 21.18 -19.73
C ASP A 19 -7.07 21.17 -18.86
N VAL A 20 -7.35 22.29 -18.21
CA VAL A 20 -8.48 22.42 -17.26
C VAL A 20 -9.85 22.11 -17.93
N GLY A 21 -9.93 22.25 -19.24
CA GLY A 21 -11.13 21.96 -20.02
C GLY A 21 -11.27 20.50 -20.47
N SER A 22 -10.32 19.62 -20.14
CA SER A 22 -10.28 18.22 -20.60
C SER A 22 -10.44 18.08 -22.12
N ALA A 23 -9.83 18.98 -22.87
CA ALA A 23 -9.92 19.00 -24.34
C ALA A 23 -8.91 18.04 -25.00
N ILE A 24 -7.80 17.74 -24.30
CA ILE A 24 -6.68 16.95 -24.81
C ILE A 24 -6.58 15.62 -24.09
N TRP A 25 -6.89 15.61 -22.78
CA TRP A 25 -6.72 14.46 -21.90
C TRP A 25 -8.07 13.87 -21.52
N ASP A 26 -8.29 12.62 -21.89
CA ASP A 26 -9.48 11.88 -21.44
C ASP A 26 -9.31 11.39 -19.98
N SER A 27 -10.46 11.11 -19.36
CA SER A 27 -10.50 10.65 -17.97
C SER A 27 -9.77 9.31 -17.75
N ASP A 28 -9.83 8.44 -18.75
CA ASP A 28 -9.29 7.06 -18.63
C ASP A 28 -7.76 7.09 -18.62
N THR A 29 -7.16 7.94 -19.47
CA THR A 29 -5.69 8.17 -19.46
C THR A 29 -5.23 8.76 -18.12
N ILE A 30 -5.99 9.72 -17.56
CA ILE A 30 -5.67 10.31 -16.25
C ILE A 30 -5.81 9.25 -15.14
N ASP A 31 -6.88 8.46 -15.14
CA ASP A 31 -7.11 7.43 -14.14
C ASP A 31 -6.03 6.36 -14.17
N GLU A 32 -5.63 5.94 -15.37
CA GLU A 32 -4.53 5.00 -15.52
C GLU A 32 -3.22 5.58 -14.99
N GLY A 33 -2.94 6.85 -15.25
CA GLY A 33 -1.80 7.56 -14.66
C GLY A 33 -1.87 7.58 -13.13
N ILE A 34 -3.05 7.79 -12.54
CA ILE A 34 -3.27 7.74 -11.09
C ILE A 34 -3.05 6.33 -10.55
N ARG A 35 -3.56 5.27 -11.24
CA ARG A 35 -3.34 3.87 -10.83
C ARG A 35 -1.86 3.52 -10.80
N GLN A 36 -1.11 3.91 -11.83
CA GLN A 36 0.33 3.64 -11.91
C GLN A 36 1.10 4.36 -10.80
N ALA A 37 0.78 5.64 -10.56
CA ALA A 37 1.38 6.40 -9.48
C ALA A 37 1.05 5.81 -8.10
N LEU A 38 -0.20 5.37 -7.89
CA LEU A 38 -0.65 4.75 -6.65
C LEU A 38 0.01 3.39 -6.40
N ALA A 39 0.20 2.60 -7.46
CA ALA A 39 0.90 1.31 -7.39
C ALA A 39 2.39 1.48 -7.05
N GLU A 40 3.09 2.47 -7.63
CA GLU A 40 4.47 2.79 -7.26
C GLU A 40 4.56 3.31 -5.81
N TYR A 41 3.61 4.16 -5.41
CA TYR A 41 3.53 4.68 -4.04
C TYR A 41 3.25 3.56 -3.02
N GLY A 42 2.31 2.65 -3.29
CA GLY A 42 2.00 1.51 -2.41
C GLY A 42 3.19 0.60 -2.16
N LYS A 43 4.09 0.43 -3.15
CA LYS A 43 5.35 -0.30 -2.98
C LYS A 43 6.37 0.46 -2.11
N ALA A 44 6.32 1.79 -2.12
CA ALA A 44 7.21 2.61 -1.30
C ALA A 44 6.69 2.78 0.13
N ARG A 45 5.39 2.87 0.27
CA ARG A 45 4.69 3.05 1.55
C ARG A 45 3.38 2.29 1.56
N PRO A 46 3.39 0.98 1.83
CA PRO A 46 2.18 0.20 1.98
C PRO A 46 1.36 0.71 3.18
N LEU A 47 0.04 0.58 3.09
CA LEU A 47 -0.88 0.89 4.17
C LEU A 47 -0.82 -0.23 5.21
N GLY A 48 -0.34 0.07 6.42
CA GLY A 48 -0.40 -0.87 7.54
C GLY A 48 -1.81 -0.92 8.14
N ILE A 49 -2.40 -2.09 8.17
CA ILE A 49 -3.72 -2.35 8.74
C ILE A 49 -3.60 -3.37 9.85
N GLU A 50 -4.39 -3.17 10.90
CA GLU A 50 -4.55 -4.10 12.00
C GLU A 50 -5.99 -4.59 12.04
N THR A 51 -6.19 -5.89 12.19
CA THR A 51 -7.52 -6.48 12.31
C THR A 51 -7.49 -7.68 13.24
N VAL A 52 -8.66 -8.03 13.78
CA VAL A 52 -8.89 -9.24 14.55
C VAL A 52 -9.78 -10.16 13.74
N ILE A 53 -9.39 -11.42 13.62
CA ILE A 53 -10.15 -12.47 12.96
C ILE A 53 -10.51 -13.52 14.01
N THR A 54 -11.77 -13.89 14.08
CA THR A 54 -12.24 -15.05 14.85
C THR A 54 -12.13 -16.28 13.96
N LEU A 55 -11.50 -17.34 14.47
CA LEU A 55 -11.28 -18.56 13.72
C LEU A 55 -12.62 -19.31 13.51
N PRO A 56 -12.97 -19.67 12.28
CA PRO A 56 -14.23 -20.35 11.99
C PRO A 56 -14.21 -21.84 12.34
N GLY A 57 -13.06 -22.40 12.62
CA GLY A 57 -12.87 -23.83 12.93
C GLY A 57 -11.50 -24.12 13.53
N ASP A 58 -11.31 -25.38 13.93
CA ASP A 58 -10.06 -25.87 14.46
C ASP A 58 -9.01 -26.02 13.37
N GLY A 59 -7.75 -25.74 13.68
CA GLY A 59 -6.65 -25.98 12.77
C GLY A 59 -5.66 -24.84 12.68
N ARG A 60 -4.63 -25.04 11.88
CA ARG A 60 -3.53 -24.08 11.70
C ARG A 60 -3.67 -23.24 10.45
N GLU A 61 -4.64 -23.54 9.61
CA GLU A 61 -4.90 -22.83 8.36
C GLU A 61 -6.02 -21.81 8.59
N VAL A 62 -5.74 -20.56 8.28
CA VAL A 62 -6.67 -19.45 8.44
C VAL A 62 -6.88 -18.78 7.09
N ALA A 63 -8.10 -18.84 6.58
CA ALA A 63 -8.47 -18.12 5.36
C ALA A 63 -8.46 -16.61 5.62
N LEU A 64 -7.84 -15.87 4.71
CA LEU A 64 -7.71 -14.41 4.78
C LEU A 64 -8.50 -13.69 3.68
N ASP A 65 -9.48 -14.36 3.09
CA ASP A 65 -10.35 -13.83 2.02
C ASP A 65 -11.14 -12.58 2.43
N SER A 66 -11.37 -12.40 3.73
CA SER A 66 -12.00 -11.20 4.29
C SER A 66 -11.08 -9.95 4.29
N LEU A 67 -9.76 -10.12 4.07
CA LEU A 67 -8.79 -9.03 4.11
C LEU A 67 -8.66 -8.38 2.73
N THR A 68 -9.28 -7.23 2.57
CA THR A 68 -9.25 -6.49 1.31
C THR A 68 -7.84 -5.93 1.03
N GLY A 69 -7.36 -6.15 -0.20
CA GLY A 69 -6.11 -5.57 -0.68
C GLY A 69 -4.85 -6.11 0.01
N LEU A 70 -4.90 -7.26 0.67
CA LEU A 70 -3.77 -7.88 1.34
C LEU A 70 -2.58 -8.05 0.40
N GLN A 71 -1.43 -7.50 0.78
CA GLN A 71 -0.16 -7.66 0.10
C GLN A 71 0.80 -8.56 0.88
N GLU A 72 0.96 -8.31 2.18
CA GLU A 72 1.88 -9.02 3.04
C GLU A 72 1.36 -9.02 4.48
N VAL A 73 1.52 -10.13 5.19
CA VAL A 73 1.28 -10.19 6.64
C VAL A 73 2.58 -9.82 7.34
N THR A 74 2.54 -8.80 8.18
CA THR A 74 3.72 -8.25 8.89
C THR A 74 3.82 -8.73 10.33
N GLY A 75 2.72 -9.24 10.89
CA GLY A 75 2.72 -9.77 12.24
C GLY A 75 1.44 -10.53 12.58
N VAL A 76 1.58 -11.51 13.44
CA VAL A 76 0.46 -12.33 13.91
C VAL A 76 0.59 -12.51 15.43
N TRP A 77 -0.53 -12.33 16.10
CA TRP A 77 -0.64 -12.57 17.53
C TRP A 77 -1.74 -13.61 17.80
N TRP A 78 -1.36 -14.72 18.39
CA TRP A 78 -2.27 -15.78 18.81
C TRP A 78 -1.70 -16.49 20.07
N PRO A 79 -2.53 -16.93 21.03
CA PRO A 79 -3.93 -16.55 21.15
C PRO A 79 -4.08 -15.07 21.50
N TYR A 80 -5.12 -14.43 20.98
CA TYR A 80 -5.46 -13.05 21.27
C TYR A 80 -6.82 -13.05 22.00
N ASP A 81 -7.01 -12.13 22.94
CA ASP A 81 -8.26 -11.90 23.63
C ASP A 81 -8.56 -10.39 23.54
N SER A 82 -9.54 -10.04 22.72
CA SER A 82 -9.95 -8.66 22.51
C SER A 82 -10.64 -8.04 23.74
N SER A 83 -11.12 -8.88 24.67
CA SER A 83 -11.77 -8.45 25.91
C SER A 83 -10.77 -8.17 27.04
N ALA A 84 -9.56 -8.71 26.95
CA ALA A 84 -8.52 -8.53 27.95
C ALA A 84 -7.95 -7.12 27.90
N THR A 85 -7.80 -6.49 29.06
CA THR A 85 -7.04 -5.24 29.17
C THR A 85 -5.58 -5.51 28.81
N MET A 86 -4.91 -4.57 28.14
CA MET A 86 -3.50 -4.68 27.69
C MET A 86 -2.48 -4.77 28.85
N GLU A 87 -2.75 -5.54 29.89
CA GLU A 87 -1.87 -5.71 31.04
C GLU A 87 -0.76 -6.75 30.80
N THR A 88 -0.95 -7.64 29.81
CA THR A 88 0.05 -8.65 29.43
C THR A 88 0.91 -8.15 28.29
N TRP A 89 1.99 -7.49 28.63
CA TRP A 89 3.07 -7.15 27.68
C TRP A 89 4.33 -7.95 28.04
N PRO A 90 5.08 -8.53 27.07
CA PRO A 90 4.87 -8.50 25.63
C PRO A 90 3.76 -9.46 25.16
N PRO A 91 3.08 -9.12 24.04
CA PRO A 91 2.04 -9.98 23.49
C PRO A 91 2.62 -11.33 23.04
N ASN A 92 1.81 -12.38 23.13
CA ASN A 92 2.12 -13.68 22.54
C ASN A 92 2.19 -13.54 21.01
N LYS A 93 3.38 -13.30 20.49
CA LYS A 93 3.59 -13.24 19.04
C LYS A 93 3.96 -14.62 18.53
N ILE A 94 3.24 -15.08 17.53
CA ILE A 94 3.67 -16.24 16.76
C ILE A 94 4.89 -15.82 15.94
N LYS A 95 6.03 -16.46 16.19
CA LYS A 95 7.28 -16.21 15.47
C LYS A 95 7.37 -16.91 14.11
N GLY A 96 6.47 -17.86 13.87
CA GLY A 96 6.43 -18.61 12.62
C GLY A 96 5.04 -18.66 12.03
N TYR A 97 4.86 -18.05 10.87
CA TYR A 97 3.69 -18.20 10.02
C TYR A 97 4.15 -18.21 8.57
N THR A 98 3.33 -18.81 7.71
CA THR A 98 3.57 -18.81 6.26
C THR A 98 2.29 -18.36 5.57
N LEU A 99 2.43 -17.40 4.66
CA LEU A 99 1.36 -16.98 3.78
C LEU A 99 1.52 -17.70 2.45
N TRP A 100 0.47 -18.36 1.98
CA TRP A 100 0.40 -18.91 0.63
C TRP A 100 -0.91 -18.55 -0.04
N TRP A 101 -1.04 -18.91 -1.30
CA TRP A 101 -2.23 -18.66 -2.09
C TRP A 101 -2.78 -20.02 -2.55
N ASP A 102 -4.00 -20.34 -2.11
CA ASP A 102 -4.72 -21.52 -2.52
C ASP A 102 -5.87 -21.10 -3.42
N ASP A 103 -5.88 -21.59 -4.65
CA ASP A 103 -6.85 -21.22 -5.70
C ASP A 103 -7.12 -19.70 -5.80
N GLY A 104 -6.06 -18.91 -5.65
CA GLY A 104 -6.12 -17.45 -5.69
C GLY A 104 -6.59 -16.77 -4.39
N GLN A 105 -6.87 -17.55 -3.34
CA GLN A 105 -7.24 -17.04 -2.03
C GLN A 105 -6.03 -17.06 -1.07
N PRO A 106 -5.80 -16.00 -0.28
CA PRO A 106 -4.72 -15.98 0.68
C PRO A 106 -5.04 -16.84 1.90
N VAL A 107 -4.14 -17.75 2.24
CA VAL A 107 -4.23 -18.64 3.40
C VAL A 107 -3.01 -18.44 4.28
N LEU A 108 -3.23 -18.23 5.57
CA LEU A 108 -2.19 -18.11 6.58
C LEU A 108 -2.05 -19.43 7.33
N PHE A 109 -0.87 -20.01 7.32
CA PHE A 109 -0.53 -21.16 8.15
C PHE A 109 0.22 -20.73 9.41
N LEU A 110 -0.28 -21.15 10.56
CA LEU A 110 0.30 -20.83 11.86
C LEU A 110 1.27 -21.92 12.28
N ASN A 111 2.58 -21.59 12.36
CA ASN A 111 3.61 -22.46 12.91
C ASN A 111 3.61 -22.34 14.44
N VAL A 112 2.69 -23.03 15.08
CA VAL A 112 2.58 -23.05 16.54
C VAL A 112 3.54 -24.08 17.12
N LEU A 113 4.38 -23.66 18.05
CA LEU A 113 5.24 -24.54 18.83
C LEU A 113 4.43 -25.22 19.96
N ASP A 114 4.91 -26.34 20.47
CA ASP A 114 4.42 -27.03 21.68
C ASP A 114 3.05 -27.75 21.55
N GLY A 115 2.63 -28.09 20.34
CA GLY A 115 1.44 -28.91 20.14
C GLY A 115 0.10 -28.22 20.39
N ALA A 116 0.11 -26.92 20.75
CA ALA A 116 -1.10 -26.12 20.79
C ALA A 116 -1.71 -26.03 19.40
N GLN A 117 -3.01 -26.23 19.30
CA GLN A 117 -3.74 -26.06 18.04
C GLN A 117 -4.76 -24.94 18.22
N PRO A 118 -4.83 -24.00 17.26
CA PRO A 118 -5.90 -23.03 17.21
C PRO A 118 -7.26 -23.73 17.14
N GLN A 119 -8.21 -23.26 17.94
CA GLN A 119 -9.56 -23.83 18.05
C GLN A 119 -10.59 -22.89 17.45
N GLN A 120 -11.77 -23.42 17.17
CA GLN A 120 -12.90 -22.61 16.78
C GLN A 120 -13.14 -21.52 17.83
N ASP A 121 -13.52 -20.32 17.39
CA ASP A 121 -13.79 -19.12 18.19
C ASP A 121 -12.55 -18.47 18.85
N ASP A 122 -11.34 -19.04 18.68
CA ASP A 122 -10.13 -18.33 19.05
C ASP A 122 -9.98 -17.03 18.23
N GLU A 123 -9.50 -15.98 18.86
CA GLU A 123 -9.19 -14.73 18.19
C GLU A 123 -7.71 -14.68 17.76
N LEU A 124 -7.51 -14.15 16.55
CA LEU A 124 -6.22 -13.92 15.92
C LEU A 124 -6.10 -12.45 15.55
N ARG A 125 -5.12 -11.75 16.09
CA ARG A 125 -4.81 -10.38 15.69
C ARG A 125 -3.73 -10.38 14.62
N ILE A 126 -4.02 -9.74 13.48
CA ILE A 126 -3.13 -9.72 12.32
C ILE A 126 -2.78 -8.27 11.99
N TRP A 127 -1.51 -8.03 11.73
CA TRP A 127 -1.02 -6.83 11.07
C TRP A 127 -0.63 -7.19 9.66
N TYR A 128 -1.16 -6.44 8.71
CA TYR A 128 -0.87 -6.66 7.30
C TYR A 128 -0.70 -5.36 6.55
N SER A 129 -0.06 -5.44 5.39
CA SER A 129 0.05 -4.33 4.46
C SER A 129 -0.97 -4.48 3.33
N ALA A 130 -1.55 -3.34 2.94
CA ALA A 130 -2.49 -3.27 1.83
C ALA A 130 -2.10 -2.16 0.85
N ALA A 131 -2.63 -2.25 -0.37
CA ALA A 131 -2.51 -1.17 -1.34
C ALA A 131 -3.29 0.07 -0.86
N PRO A 132 -2.75 1.28 -1.06
CA PRO A 132 -3.52 2.49 -0.81
C PRO A 132 -4.66 2.64 -1.82
N GLU A 133 -5.77 3.21 -1.36
CA GLU A 133 -7.00 3.37 -2.14
C GLU A 133 -7.39 4.83 -2.25
N ILE A 134 -8.18 5.18 -3.29
CA ILE A 134 -8.76 6.50 -3.52
C ILE A 134 -10.25 6.33 -3.82
N THR A 135 -11.09 7.06 -3.10
CA THR A 135 -12.56 7.03 -3.25
C THR A 135 -12.97 7.25 -4.71
N GLY A 136 -13.70 6.28 -5.25
CA GLY A 136 -14.21 6.28 -6.62
C GLY A 136 -13.25 5.71 -7.67
N LEU A 137 -12.00 5.39 -7.32
CA LEU A 137 -11.10 4.64 -8.19
C LEU A 137 -11.32 3.14 -7.95
N ASP A 138 -11.58 2.39 -9.02
CA ASP A 138 -11.78 0.93 -9.02
C ASP A 138 -12.82 0.43 -7.97
N GLY A 139 -13.81 1.28 -7.65
CA GLY A 139 -14.86 0.97 -6.69
C GLY A 139 -14.51 1.20 -5.23
N ALA A 140 -13.33 1.74 -4.92
CA ALA A 140 -12.93 2.05 -3.55
C ALA A 140 -13.90 3.04 -2.88
N ALA A 141 -14.35 2.70 -1.67
CA ALA A 141 -15.31 3.49 -0.90
C ALA A 141 -14.64 4.63 -0.11
N VAL A 142 -13.36 4.48 0.21
CA VAL A 142 -12.62 5.41 1.07
C VAL A 142 -11.25 5.74 0.47
N THR A 143 -10.74 6.93 0.81
CA THR A 143 -9.37 7.31 0.50
C THR A 143 -8.48 7.04 1.70
N THR A 144 -7.49 6.16 1.53
CA THR A 144 -6.50 5.83 2.55
C THR A 144 -5.21 6.64 2.42
N LEU A 145 -5.06 7.38 1.32
CA LEU A 145 -3.91 8.24 1.07
C LEU A 145 -3.89 9.43 2.05
N PRO A 146 -2.74 9.70 2.72
CA PRO A 146 -2.59 10.92 3.52
C PRO A 146 -2.64 12.19 2.66
N ALA A 147 -3.31 13.24 3.14
CA ALA A 147 -3.49 14.48 2.38
C ALA A 147 -2.18 15.13 1.92
N TRP A 148 -1.11 15.02 2.72
CA TRP A 148 0.21 15.57 2.35
C TRP A 148 0.95 14.80 1.25
N HIS A 149 0.46 13.61 0.86
CA HIS A 149 1.01 12.84 -0.25
C HIS A 149 0.20 12.97 -1.55
N GLU A 150 -0.93 13.67 -1.53
CA GLU A 150 -1.76 13.84 -2.73
C GLU A 150 -1.01 14.53 -3.87
N SER A 151 -0.21 15.56 -3.55
CA SER A 151 0.59 16.27 -4.55
C SER A 151 1.62 15.36 -5.22
N LEU A 152 2.16 14.39 -4.47
CA LEU A 152 3.08 13.40 -4.98
C LEU A 152 2.37 12.49 -6.01
N ILE A 153 1.17 11.99 -5.68
CA ILE A 153 0.38 11.18 -6.62
C ILE A 153 0.01 11.99 -7.86
N VAL A 154 -0.39 13.25 -7.71
CA VAL A 154 -0.72 14.15 -8.84
C VAL A 154 0.49 14.31 -9.78
N ALA A 155 1.70 14.51 -9.25
CA ALA A 155 2.91 14.63 -10.05
C ALA A 155 3.26 13.33 -10.78
N GLY A 156 3.16 12.18 -10.08
CA GLY A 156 3.33 10.86 -10.69
C GLY A 156 2.33 10.59 -11.80
N ALA A 157 1.05 10.84 -11.54
CA ALA A 157 -0.04 10.64 -12.50
C ALA A 157 0.13 11.51 -13.75
N ALA A 158 0.47 12.80 -13.59
CA ALA A 158 0.75 13.68 -14.71
C ALA A 158 1.96 13.19 -15.54
N GLY A 159 2.99 12.67 -14.86
CA GLY A 159 4.14 12.09 -15.53
C GLY A 159 3.79 10.85 -16.37
N HIS A 160 3.02 9.91 -15.79
CA HIS A 160 2.57 8.71 -16.50
C HIS A 160 1.63 9.05 -17.66
N ALA A 161 0.63 9.90 -17.44
CA ALA A 161 -0.26 10.35 -18.50
C ALA A 161 0.51 11.01 -19.66
N ALA A 162 1.44 11.92 -19.34
CA ALA A 162 2.28 12.56 -20.37
C ALA A 162 3.09 11.54 -21.18
N MET A 163 3.66 10.52 -20.53
CA MET A 163 4.40 9.48 -21.23
C MET A 163 3.52 8.59 -22.11
N SER A 164 2.31 8.24 -21.63
CA SER A 164 1.32 7.52 -22.44
C SER A 164 0.97 8.31 -23.71
N ARG A 165 0.68 9.61 -23.55
CA ARG A 165 0.35 10.48 -24.68
C ARG A 165 1.49 10.64 -25.69
N VAL A 166 2.74 10.63 -25.24
CA VAL A 166 3.90 10.65 -26.15
C VAL A 166 3.89 9.44 -27.08
N VAL A 167 3.54 8.25 -26.58
CA VAL A 167 3.45 7.03 -27.41
C VAL A 167 2.36 7.21 -28.46
N ASP A 168 1.17 7.63 -28.09
CA ASP A 168 0.06 7.86 -29.03
C ASP A 168 0.42 8.88 -30.13
N LEU A 169 1.11 9.95 -29.75
CA LEU A 169 1.50 11.00 -30.69
C LEU A 169 2.58 10.54 -31.66
N VAL A 170 3.49 9.66 -31.25
CA VAL A 170 4.51 9.08 -32.15
C VAL A 170 3.86 8.20 -33.20
N GLU A 171 2.79 7.51 -32.92
CA GLU A 171 2.05 6.67 -33.86
C GLU A 171 1.16 7.48 -34.82
N THR A 172 0.85 8.74 -34.48
CA THR A 172 -0.05 9.59 -35.27
C THR A 172 0.75 10.29 -36.39
N ALA A 173 0.40 10.01 -37.65
CA ALA A 173 1.02 10.67 -38.80
C ALA A 173 0.76 12.19 -38.80
N GLY A 174 1.82 12.98 -38.96
CA GLY A 174 1.72 14.44 -39.04
C GLY A 174 1.85 15.18 -37.70
N THR A 175 2.18 14.48 -36.63
CA THR A 175 2.41 15.12 -35.31
C THR A 175 3.70 15.96 -35.30
N ASP A 176 3.64 17.13 -34.67
CA ASP A 176 4.81 17.98 -34.45
C ASP A 176 5.84 17.29 -33.55
N THR A 177 6.97 16.93 -34.12
CA THR A 177 8.06 16.26 -33.40
C THR A 177 8.54 17.08 -32.18
N TYR A 178 8.52 18.42 -32.28
CA TYR A 178 8.92 19.28 -31.18
C TYR A 178 7.97 19.16 -29.99
N ALA A 179 6.66 19.15 -30.23
CA ALA A 179 5.64 18.98 -29.19
C ALA A 179 5.82 17.63 -28.46
N VAL A 180 6.10 16.54 -29.22
CA VAL A 180 6.38 15.20 -28.65
C VAL A 180 7.61 15.23 -27.75
N VAL A 181 8.70 15.87 -28.16
CA VAL A 181 9.94 15.98 -27.36
C VAL A 181 9.71 16.79 -26.07
N VAL A 182 8.98 17.92 -26.17
CA VAL A 182 8.68 18.77 -25.00
C VAL A 182 7.82 17.99 -24.00
N LEU A 183 6.74 17.34 -24.46
CA LEU A 183 5.87 16.55 -23.61
C LEU A 183 6.62 15.38 -22.96
N GLY A 184 7.43 14.66 -23.73
CA GLY A 184 8.24 13.56 -23.20
C GLY A 184 9.30 14.02 -22.20
N THR A 185 9.85 15.22 -22.38
CA THR A 185 10.78 15.81 -21.40
C THR A 185 10.08 16.16 -20.11
N PHE A 186 8.88 16.77 -20.20
CA PHE A 186 8.02 17.06 -19.05
C PHE A 186 7.67 15.79 -18.30
N GLY A 187 7.14 14.75 -18.99
CA GLY A 187 6.73 13.50 -18.37
C GLY A 187 7.90 12.82 -17.63
N ARG A 188 9.08 12.74 -18.25
CA ARG A 188 10.29 12.20 -17.61
C ARG A 188 10.74 13.02 -16.40
N ALA A 189 10.63 14.33 -16.44
CA ALA A 189 10.99 15.19 -15.32
C ALA A 189 10.05 14.97 -14.13
N GLN A 190 8.74 14.88 -14.37
CA GLN A 190 7.73 14.60 -13.33
C GLN A 190 7.95 13.22 -12.71
N LEU A 191 8.15 12.18 -13.52
CA LEU A 191 8.43 10.83 -13.02
C LEU A 191 9.74 10.73 -12.24
N LYS A 192 10.78 11.44 -12.68
CA LYS A 192 12.06 11.48 -11.95
C LYS A 192 11.89 12.11 -10.57
N GLN A 193 11.18 13.23 -10.48
CA GLN A 193 10.88 13.88 -9.21
C GLN A 193 10.01 13.00 -8.31
N PHE A 194 8.95 12.41 -8.86
CA PHE A 194 8.07 11.48 -8.16
C PHE A 194 8.84 10.31 -7.55
N ARG A 195 9.68 9.62 -8.34
CA ARG A 195 10.47 8.49 -7.86
C ARG A 195 11.51 8.89 -6.83
N TYR A 196 12.13 10.05 -6.99
CA TYR A 196 13.03 10.57 -5.97
C TYR A 196 12.33 10.77 -4.62
N GLU A 197 11.12 11.34 -4.62
CA GLU A 197 10.34 11.52 -3.40
C GLU A 197 9.88 10.17 -2.80
N LEU A 198 9.52 9.20 -3.63
CA LEU A 198 9.23 7.83 -3.17
C LEU A 198 10.44 7.18 -2.48
N ASP A 199 11.63 7.36 -3.01
CA ASP A 199 12.86 6.83 -2.39
C ASP A 199 13.14 7.50 -1.04
N GLN A 200 12.85 8.80 -0.90
CA GLN A 200 12.93 9.48 0.40
C GLN A 200 11.90 8.92 1.40
N LEU A 201 10.68 8.63 0.96
CA LEU A 201 9.66 8.00 1.80
C LEU A 201 10.10 6.60 2.28
N ARG A 202 10.61 5.76 1.38
CA ARG A 202 11.17 4.44 1.73
C ARG A 202 12.29 4.55 2.77
N ALA A 203 13.23 5.45 2.56
CA ALA A 203 14.32 5.68 3.49
C ALA A 203 13.81 6.16 4.86
N GLY A 204 12.75 6.97 4.88
CA GLY A 204 12.08 7.43 6.09
C GLY A 204 11.41 6.30 6.87
N GLU A 205 10.66 5.43 6.19
CA GLU A 205 10.00 4.28 6.82
C GLU A 205 11.02 3.23 7.31
N ALA A 206 12.08 2.96 6.55
CA ALA A 206 13.14 2.07 6.98
C ALA A 206 13.84 2.55 8.26
N ARG A 207 14.03 3.87 8.42
CA ARG A 207 14.58 4.47 9.64
C ARG A 207 13.64 4.32 10.83
N LYS A 208 12.32 4.47 10.62
CA LYS A 208 11.33 4.26 11.69
C LYS A 208 11.31 2.80 12.15
N GLY A 209 11.33 1.85 11.23
CA GLY A 209 11.42 0.43 11.54
C GLY A 209 12.68 0.06 12.33
N SER A 210 13.84 0.63 11.99
CA SER A 210 15.09 0.38 12.70
C SER A 210 15.11 1.01 14.10
N SER A 211 14.44 2.15 14.31
CA SER A 211 14.36 2.80 15.63
C SER A 211 13.51 2.00 16.63
N TRP A 212 12.52 1.26 16.17
CA TRP A 212 11.73 0.35 17.03
C TRP A 212 12.52 -0.90 17.44
N GLY A 213 13.40 -1.40 16.57
CA GLY A 213 14.29 -2.53 16.88
C GLY A 213 15.46 -2.14 17.79
N ALA A 214 15.99 -0.93 17.63
CA ALA A 214 17.18 -0.48 18.36
C ALA A 214 16.88 0.14 19.74
N GLY A 215 15.63 0.56 20.00
CA GLY A 215 15.25 1.25 21.25
C GLY A 215 14.86 0.32 22.42
N TRP A 216 14.48 -0.91 22.11
CA TRP A 216 14.12 -1.89 23.14
C TRP A 216 15.21 -2.96 23.18
N GLY A 217 16.26 -2.69 23.94
CA GLY A 217 17.33 -3.64 24.23
C GLY A 217 16.83 -4.82 25.09
N LEU A 218 15.82 -5.54 24.60
CA LEU A 218 15.36 -6.81 25.18
C LEU A 218 16.46 -7.86 25.13
N ASP A 219 17.37 -7.77 24.17
CA ASP A 219 18.55 -8.68 24.07
C ASP A 219 19.48 -8.63 25.28
N LYS A 220 19.48 -7.52 26.04
CA LYS A 220 20.29 -7.44 27.28
C LYS A 220 19.65 -8.10 28.48
N TRP A 221 18.34 -8.31 28.46
CA TRP A 221 17.63 -8.96 29.57
C TRP A 221 17.46 -10.47 29.34
N ASP A 222 17.40 -10.91 28.09
CA ASP A 222 17.36 -12.35 27.77
C ASP A 222 18.73 -13.03 27.92
N SER A 223 19.83 -12.31 27.65
CA SER A 223 21.19 -12.85 27.81
C SER A 223 21.67 -12.95 29.28
N ALA A 224 20.90 -12.41 30.23
CA ALA A 224 21.23 -12.47 31.66
C ALA A 224 20.55 -13.64 32.41
N ARG A 225 19.89 -14.55 31.69
CA ARG A 225 19.20 -15.73 32.25
C ARG A 225 19.75 -17.09 31.81
N GLU A 226 21.00 -17.13 31.33
CA GLU A 226 21.77 -18.38 31.24
C GLU A 226 22.74 -18.52 32.40
#